data_6c9149ad8a1319bcbae034249aa6bf43
#
_entry.id   6c9149ad8a1319bcbae034249aa6bf43
#
_cell.length_a   1.000
_cell.length_b   1.000
_cell.length_c   1.000
_cell.angle_alpha   90.00
_cell.angle_beta   90.00
_cell.angle_gamma   90.00
#
_symmetry.space_group_name_H-M   'P 1'
#
loop_
_entity.id
_entity.type
_entity.pdbx_description
1 polymer ?
#
loop_
_entity_poly.entity_id
_entity_poly.type
_entity_poly.pdbx_seq_one_letter_code
_entity_poly.pdbx_strand_id
1 'polypeptide(L)'
;MFISQMVAKRWSRDEKRTLKTSCYERNVPNIAGGLAPIRFVNTKVRLINPNTVTLYDRLSDGEHQLIQVIGSLILFGDQQSLFILDEPESHFNPEWRIEFVDIINNYVGLSNLELIISTHSPFVLSACKSERVLHFKKDSEGCVAIQPMGNVETYGASFDSLLASVFDLDVLISKKPLTELRAGLRAYDEGFMDEQETLEWLESYGDSFEVNFRRNQLKHKLSDNGRGDE
;
A
#
# COMPACT_ATOMS: atom_id res chain seq x y z
N MET A 1 -3.71 -21.95 19.74
CA MET A 1 -3.47 -22.57 21.05
C MET A 1 -2.64 -23.85 20.99
N PHE A 2 -2.87 -24.76 20.04
CA PHE A 2 -2.15 -26.03 19.92
C PHE A 2 -0.66 -25.86 19.52
N ILE A 3 -0.36 -25.00 18.57
CA ILE A 3 1.01 -24.74 18.09
C ILE A 3 1.87 -24.08 19.17
N SER A 4 1.33 -23.10 19.89
CA SER A 4 2.05 -22.43 20.97
C SER A 4 2.39 -23.35 22.14
N GLN A 5 1.53 -24.35 22.43
CA GLN A 5 1.79 -25.35 23.46
C GLN A 5 2.84 -26.38 23.02
N MET A 6 2.89 -26.75 21.74
CA MET A 6 3.92 -27.67 21.23
C MET A 6 5.30 -27.02 21.19
N VAL A 7 5.38 -25.75 20.79
CA VAL A 7 6.64 -24.98 20.83
C VAL A 7 7.09 -24.75 22.27
N ALA A 8 6.17 -24.42 23.18
CA ALA A 8 6.48 -24.20 24.60
C ALA A 8 7.00 -25.46 25.33
N LYS A 9 6.67 -26.66 24.90
CA LYS A 9 7.18 -27.90 25.49
C LYS A 9 8.65 -28.18 25.21
N ARG A 10 9.22 -27.60 24.14
CA ARG A 10 10.63 -27.78 23.74
C ARG A 10 11.58 -26.72 24.32
N TRP A 11 11.05 -25.65 24.89
CA TRP A 11 11.87 -24.60 25.48
C TRP A 11 12.33 -24.98 26.89
N SER A 12 13.58 -24.64 27.21
CA SER A 12 14.12 -24.82 28.55
C SER A 12 13.33 -23.99 29.58
N ARG A 13 13.50 -24.32 30.87
CA ARG A 13 12.84 -23.57 31.96
C ARG A 13 13.31 -22.10 31.99
N ASP A 14 14.57 -21.85 31.66
CA ASP A 14 15.18 -20.51 31.68
C ASP A 14 14.69 -19.67 30.49
N GLU A 15 14.57 -20.25 29.30
CA GLU A 15 14.00 -19.58 28.13
C GLU A 15 12.53 -19.20 28.34
N LYS A 16 11.74 -20.06 28.99
CA LYS A 16 10.34 -19.75 29.37
C LYS A 16 10.24 -18.64 30.41
N ARG A 17 11.21 -18.54 31.30
CA ARG A 17 11.29 -17.50 32.33
C ARG A 17 11.64 -16.14 31.69
N THR A 18 12.60 -16.11 30.79
CA THR A 18 13.01 -14.94 30.03
C THR A 18 11.84 -14.41 29.19
N LEU A 19 11.10 -15.27 28.49
CA LEU A 19 9.90 -14.87 27.74
C LEU A 19 8.78 -14.30 28.60
N LYS A 20 8.64 -14.74 29.85
CA LYS A 20 7.62 -14.21 30.78
C LYS A 20 8.02 -12.87 31.40
N THR A 21 9.30 -12.57 31.48
CA THR A 21 9.82 -11.36 32.14
C THR A 21 10.17 -10.23 31.17
N SER A 22 10.44 -10.54 29.90
CA SER A 22 10.80 -9.56 28.87
C SER A 22 9.68 -9.38 27.85
N CYS A 23 8.70 -8.55 28.17
CA CYS A 23 7.66 -8.19 27.22
C CYS A 23 8.18 -7.44 25.97
N TYR A 24 9.45 -7.06 25.89
CA TYR A 24 9.99 -6.21 24.83
C TYR A 24 11.36 -6.63 24.25
N GLU A 25 12.01 -7.68 24.75
CA GLU A 25 13.24 -8.14 24.11
C GLU A 25 12.95 -9.11 22.97
N ARG A 26 13.31 -8.71 21.76
CA ARG A 26 13.15 -9.43 20.49
C ARG A 26 13.97 -10.72 20.36
N ASN A 27 14.39 -11.33 21.41
CA ASN A 27 15.11 -12.60 21.36
C ASN A 27 14.10 -13.76 21.34
N VAL A 28 13.58 -14.05 20.14
CA VAL A 28 12.93 -15.34 19.91
C VAL A 28 13.98 -16.42 20.19
N PRO A 29 13.76 -17.32 21.18
CA PRO A 29 14.72 -18.36 21.49
C PRO A 29 15.02 -19.17 20.24
N ASN A 30 16.30 -19.27 19.88
CA ASN A 30 16.73 -20.13 18.81
C ASN A 30 16.43 -21.59 19.21
N ILE A 31 15.66 -22.31 18.42
CA ILE A 31 15.34 -23.71 18.67
C ILE A 31 16.66 -24.48 18.50
N ALA A 32 17.29 -24.82 19.61
CA ALA A 32 18.52 -25.60 19.61
C ALA A 32 18.27 -26.92 18.86
N GLY A 33 19.03 -27.15 17.78
CA GLY A 33 18.93 -28.35 16.96
C GLY A 33 18.27 -28.18 15.60
N GLY A 34 17.86 -26.96 15.19
CA GLY A 34 17.56 -26.61 13.79
C GLY A 34 16.29 -27.24 13.17
N LEU A 35 15.50 -27.99 13.93
CA LEU A 35 14.25 -28.58 13.41
C LEU A 35 13.06 -27.81 13.95
N ALA A 36 12.36 -27.11 13.08
CA ALA A 36 11.06 -26.57 13.40
C ALA A 36 10.13 -27.67 13.90
N PRO A 37 9.31 -27.45 14.96
CA PRO A 37 8.43 -28.46 15.52
C PRO A 37 7.37 -28.93 14.52
N ILE A 38 7.09 -28.12 13.53
CA ILE A 38 6.19 -28.41 12.40
C ILE A 38 6.90 -27.95 11.13
N ARG A 39 6.97 -28.81 10.15
CA ARG A 39 7.48 -28.51 8.82
C ARG A 39 6.44 -28.90 7.79
N PHE A 40 6.03 -27.95 6.97
CA PHE A 40 5.25 -28.26 5.78
C PHE A 40 6.20 -28.82 4.72
N VAL A 41 5.96 -30.03 4.28
CA VAL A 41 6.77 -30.67 3.24
C VAL A 41 5.85 -31.02 2.08
N ASN A 42 6.19 -30.56 0.89
CA ASN A 42 5.45 -30.85 -0.35
C ASN A 42 3.96 -30.48 -0.30
N THR A 43 3.60 -29.42 0.42
CA THR A 43 2.23 -28.89 0.40
C THR A 43 1.88 -28.43 -1.01
N LYS A 44 0.79 -28.97 -1.56
CA LYS A 44 0.31 -28.64 -2.91
C LYS A 44 -0.85 -27.67 -2.82
N VAL A 45 -0.80 -26.64 -3.64
CA VAL A 45 -1.88 -25.66 -3.82
C VAL A 45 -2.45 -25.82 -5.22
N ARG A 46 -3.76 -25.91 -5.33
CA ARG A 46 -4.45 -25.92 -6.61
C ARG A 46 -4.90 -24.49 -6.92
N LEU A 47 -4.34 -23.92 -7.97
CA LEU A 47 -4.79 -22.66 -8.54
C LEU A 47 -6.04 -22.92 -9.37
N ILE A 48 -7.06 -22.09 -9.21
CA ILE A 48 -8.32 -22.24 -9.95
C ILE A 48 -8.13 -21.72 -11.39
N ASN A 49 -7.37 -20.65 -11.52
CA ASN A 49 -7.08 -20.05 -12.82
C ASN A 49 -5.60 -19.66 -12.92
N PRO A 50 -4.77 -20.28 -13.78
CA PRO A 50 -5.07 -21.50 -14.55
C PRO A 50 -5.24 -22.72 -13.63
N ASN A 51 -6.06 -23.70 -14.03
CA ASN A 51 -6.28 -24.92 -13.24
C ASN A 51 -5.03 -25.80 -13.16
N THR A 52 -4.09 -25.37 -12.32
CA THR A 52 -2.78 -26.01 -12.14
C THR A 52 -2.52 -26.32 -10.69
N VAL A 53 -1.69 -27.31 -10.42
CA VAL A 53 -1.23 -27.65 -9.09
C VAL A 53 0.23 -27.24 -8.96
N THR A 54 0.53 -26.40 -7.99
CA THR A 54 1.89 -25.97 -7.66
C THR A 54 2.25 -26.38 -6.23
N LEU A 55 3.52 -26.32 -5.88
CA LEU A 55 3.97 -26.45 -4.50
C LEU A 55 3.81 -25.11 -3.80
N TYR A 56 3.45 -25.14 -2.50
CA TYR A 56 3.29 -23.95 -1.67
C TYR A 56 4.55 -23.07 -1.67
N ASP A 57 5.72 -23.67 -1.56
CA ASP A 57 7.03 -23.00 -1.57
C ASP A 57 7.44 -22.40 -2.94
N ARG A 58 6.65 -22.62 -3.98
CA ARG A 58 6.82 -21.97 -5.31
C ARG A 58 5.88 -20.80 -5.57
N LEU A 59 5.03 -20.50 -4.63
CA LEU A 59 4.18 -19.33 -4.69
C LEU A 59 5.04 -18.06 -4.57
N SER A 60 4.58 -16.97 -5.18
CA SER A 60 5.17 -15.64 -4.98
C SER A 60 4.94 -15.13 -3.55
N ASP A 61 5.72 -14.14 -3.12
CA ASP A 61 5.56 -13.55 -1.78
C ASP A 61 4.16 -12.96 -1.58
N GLY A 62 3.57 -12.34 -2.62
CA GLY A 62 2.20 -11.84 -2.57
C GLY A 62 1.16 -12.95 -2.39
N GLU A 63 1.31 -14.08 -3.13
CA GLU A 63 0.42 -15.24 -2.97
C GLU A 63 0.55 -15.86 -1.57
N HIS A 64 1.76 -15.96 -1.04
CA HIS A 64 2.00 -16.40 0.33
C HIS A 64 1.28 -15.49 1.33
N GLN A 65 1.46 -14.18 1.20
CA GLN A 65 0.88 -13.19 2.09
C GLN A 65 -0.65 -13.22 2.03
N LEU A 66 -1.24 -13.30 0.82
CA LEU A 66 -2.69 -13.39 0.65
C LEU A 66 -3.24 -14.64 1.34
N ILE A 67 -2.62 -15.80 1.11
CA ILE A 67 -3.04 -17.05 1.76
C ILE A 67 -2.91 -16.96 3.29
N GLN A 68 -1.84 -16.35 3.79
CA GLN A 68 -1.64 -16.20 5.23
C GLN A 68 -2.69 -15.28 5.85
N VAL A 69 -2.94 -14.11 5.25
CA VAL A 69 -3.92 -13.14 5.75
C VAL A 69 -5.33 -13.72 5.69
N ILE A 70 -5.81 -14.08 4.50
CA ILE A 70 -7.18 -14.57 4.30
C ILE A 70 -7.39 -15.89 5.01
N GLY A 71 -6.43 -16.82 4.93
CA GLY A 71 -6.50 -18.09 5.64
C GLY A 71 -6.58 -17.93 7.16
N SER A 72 -5.84 -16.98 7.74
CA SER A 72 -5.91 -16.69 9.18
C SER A 72 -7.26 -16.09 9.57
N LEU A 73 -7.78 -15.17 8.77
CA LEU A 73 -9.10 -14.57 8.99
C LEU A 73 -10.22 -15.62 8.93
N ILE A 74 -10.18 -16.54 7.96
CA ILE A 74 -11.16 -17.61 7.83
C ILE A 74 -11.04 -18.62 8.98
N LEU A 75 -9.83 -19.02 9.37
CA LEU A 75 -9.62 -20.04 10.38
C LEU A 75 -9.92 -19.58 11.81
N PHE A 76 -9.77 -18.29 12.09
CA PHE A 76 -9.87 -17.76 13.44
C PHE A 76 -10.93 -16.66 13.60
N GLY A 77 -11.62 -16.26 12.53
CA GLY A 77 -12.60 -15.18 12.53
C GLY A 77 -13.91 -15.47 13.28
N ASP A 78 -14.26 -16.75 13.47
CA ASP A 78 -15.53 -17.14 14.10
C ASP A 78 -15.55 -17.01 15.64
N GLN A 79 -14.43 -16.58 16.27
CA GLN A 79 -14.24 -16.64 17.71
C GLN A 79 -14.32 -15.30 18.44
N GLN A 80 -15.09 -14.33 17.96
CA GLN A 80 -15.08 -12.94 18.50
C GLN A 80 -13.64 -12.40 18.58
N SER A 81 -12.95 -12.43 17.46
CA SER A 81 -11.52 -12.16 17.38
C SER A 81 -11.27 -10.73 16.92
N LEU A 82 -10.23 -10.10 17.47
CA LEU A 82 -9.63 -8.87 16.96
C LEU A 82 -8.38 -9.25 16.16
N PHE A 83 -8.35 -8.85 14.89
CA PHE A 83 -7.15 -8.94 14.04
C PHE A 83 -6.54 -7.56 13.86
N ILE A 84 -5.23 -7.48 14.02
CA ILE A 84 -4.43 -6.30 13.73
C ILE A 84 -3.45 -6.68 12.64
N LEU A 85 -3.62 -6.10 11.45
CA LEU A 85 -2.79 -6.34 10.28
C LEU A 85 -1.96 -5.09 10.00
N ASP A 86 -0.66 -5.27 9.87
CA ASP A 86 0.29 -4.21 9.56
C ASP A 86 0.76 -4.39 8.12
N GLU A 87 0.43 -3.42 7.24
CA GLU A 87 0.77 -3.41 5.81
C GLU A 87 0.49 -4.76 5.12
N PRO A 88 -0.73 -5.34 5.26
CA PRO A 88 -1.00 -6.69 4.76
C PRO A 88 -0.95 -6.79 3.23
N GLU A 89 -0.98 -5.67 2.51
CA GLU A 89 -0.97 -5.59 1.05
C GLU A 89 0.42 -5.28 0.46
N SER A 90 1.46 -5.19 1.27
CA SER A 90 2.79 -4.69 0.85
C SER A 90 3.41 -5.47 -0.32
N HIS A 91 3.19 -6.78 -0.41
CA HIS A 91 3.69 -7.65 -1.48
C HIS A 91 2.67 -7.90 -2.61
N PHE A 92 1.49 -7.29 -2.55
CA PHE A 92 0.48 -7.46 -3.57
C PHE A 92 0.81 -6.68 -4.84
N ASN A 93 0.44 -7.23 -5.98
CA ASN A 93 0.41 -6.48 -7.22
C ASN A 93 -0.69 -5.38 -7.15
N PRO A 94 -0.70 -4.38 -8.04
CA PRO A 94 -1.67 -3.29 -7.98
C PRO A 94 -3.13 -3.75 -8.05
N GLU A 95 -3.45 -4.76 -8.84
CA GLU A 95 -4.80 -5.32 -8.98
C GLU A 95 -5.29 -5.91 -7.65
N TRP A 96 -4.48 -6.71 -6.99
CA TRP A 96 -4.83 -7.29 -5.69
C TRP A 96 -4.92 -6.25 -4.58
N ARG A 97 -4.16 -5.14 -4.66
CA ARG A 97 -4.31 -4.03 -3.70
C ARG A 97 -5.67 -3.36 -3.82
N ILE A 98 -6.16 -3.18 -5.05
CA ILE A 98 -7.51 -2.63 -5.31
C ILE A 98 -8.58 -3.57 -4.76
N GLU A 99 -8.44 -4.87 -4.97
CA GLU A 99 -9.44 -5.87 -4.60
C GLU A 99 -9.35 -6.33 -3.15
N PHE A 100 -8.31 -5.99 -2.42
CA PHE A 100 -8.00 -6.57 -1.11
C PHE A 100 -9.14 -6.44 -0.08
N VAL A 101 -9.72 -5.26 0.03
CA VAL A 101 -10.84 -5.00 0.96
C VAL A 101 -12.09 -5.78 0.54
N ASP A 102 -12.35 -5.89 -0.76
CA ASP A 102 -13.47 -6.65 -1.30
C ASP A 102 -13.27 -8.17 -1.10
N ILE A 103 -12.04 -8.65 -1.24
CA ILE A 103 -11.69 -10.05 -0.92
C ILE A 103 -12.01 -10.34 0.55
N ILE A 104 -11.60 -9.48 1.47
CA ILE A 104 -11.91 -9.65 2.90
C ILE A 104 -13.43 -9.67 3.11
N ASN A 105 -14.16 -8.71 2.57
CA ASN A 105 -15.60 -8.60 2.75
C ASN A 105 -16.36 -9.80 2.17
N ASN A 106 -15.92 -10.35 1.04
CA ASN A 106 -16.60 -11.43 0.34
C ASN A 106 -16.28 -12.82 0.90
N TYR A 107 -15.07 -13.05 1.38
CA TYR A 107 -14.61 -14.39 1.79
C TYR A 107 -14.47 -14.57 3.29
N VAL A 108 -14.43 -13.50 4.05
CA VAL A 108 -14.35 -13.52 5.51
C VAL A 108 -15.67 -13.06 6.07
N GLY A 109 -16.49 -13.94 6.61
CA GLY A 109 -17.76 -13.57 7.27
C GLY A 109 -17.47 -12.65 8.48
N LEU A 110 -17.56 -11.33 8.29
CA LEU A 110 -17.18 -10.31 9.29
C LEU A 110 -18.15 -10.19 10.49
N SER A 111 -19.13 -11.07 10.64
CA SER A 111 -20.18 -10.95 11.66
C SER A 111 -19.67 -11.02 13.11
N ASN A 112 -18.53 -11.67 13.35
CA ASN A 112 -17.95 -11.86 14.69
C ASN A 112 -16.47 -11.46 14.77
N LEU A 113 -15.99 -10.66 13.80
CA LEU A 113 -14.59 -10.30 13.63
C LEU A 113 -14.44 -8.79 13.66
N GLU A 114 -13.52 -8.30 14.48
CA GLU A 114 -13.02 -6.92 14.41
C GLU A 114 -11.67 -6.92 13.70
N LEU A 115 -11.49 -6.00 12.75
CA LEU A 115 -10.29 -5.89 11.93
C LEU A 115 -9.74 -4.47 11.96
N ILE A 116 -8.48 -4.33 12.34
CA ILE A 116 -7.71 -3.09 12.24
C ILE A 116 -6.60 -3.34 11.23
N ILE A 117 -6.52 -2.48 10.23
CA ILE A 117 -5.45 -2.51 9.20
C ILE A 117 -4.66 -1.22 9.32
N SER A 118 -3.34 -1.31 9.54
CA SER A 118 -2.45 -0.19 9.29
C SER A 118 -1.97 -0.23 7.84
N THR A 119 -1.99 0.89 7.14
CA THR A 119 -1.59 0.96 5.73
C THR A 119 -1.14 2.37 5.35
N HIS A 120 -0.23 2.45 4.39
CA HIS A 120 0.11 3.67 3.66
C HIS A 120 -0.36 3.62 2.20
N SER A 121 -1.25 2.69 1.87
CA SER A 121 -1.73 2.45 0.51
C SER A 121 -3.02 3.24 0.21
N PRO A 122 -3.03 4.11 -0.80
CA PRO A 122 -4.25 4.78 -1.25
C PRO A 122 -5.29 3.79 -1.80
N PHE A 123 -4.86 2.61 -2.24
CA PHE A 123 -5.75 1.55 -2.74
C PHE A 123 -6.68 1.03 -1.64
N VAL A 124 -6.13 0.72 -0.47
CA VAL A 124 -6.91 0.26 0.69
C VAL A 124 -7.80 1.39 1.20
N LEU A 125 -7.25 2.61 1.24
CA LEU A 125 -7.96 3.77 1.75
C LEU A 125 -9.18 4.12 0.90
N SER A 126 -9.09 4.00 -0.44
CA SER A 126 -10.20 4.28 -1.36
C SER A 126 -11.39 3.32 -1.20
N ALA A 127 -11.18 2.16 -0.62
CA ALA A 127 -12.23 1.19 -0.32
C ALA A 127 -12.87 1.39 1.07
N CYS A 128 -12.40 2.36 1.86
CA CYS A 128 -12.87 2.62 3.22
C CYS A 128 -13.54 3.99 3.31
N LYS A 129 -14.67 4.07 4.04
CA LYS A 129 -15.30 5.35 4.38
C LYS A 129 -14.46 6.11 5.40
N SER A 130 -14.39 7.43 5.28
CA SER A 130 -13.60 8.31 6.15
C SER A 130 -13.91 8.16 7.65
N GLU A 131 -15.15 7.82 8.02
CA GLU A 131 -15.55 7.54 9.40
C GLU A 131 -14.87 6.31 10.03
N ARG A 132 -14.31 5.42 9.19
CA ARG A 132 -13.56 4.21 9.60
C ARG A 132 -12.05 4.38 9.50
N VAL A 133 -11.59 5.57 9.15
CA VAL A 133 -10.16 5.85 8.96
C VAL A 133 -9.62 6.64 10.14
N LEU A 134 -8.56 6.12 10.75
CA LEU A 134 -7.78 6.80 11.76
C LEU A 134 -6.51 7.34 11.10
N HIS A 135 -6.45 8.65 10.89
CA HIS A 135 -5.30 9.31 10.29
C HIS A 135 -4.29 9.72 11.37
N PHE A 136 -3.13 9.07 11.36
CA PHE A 136 -2.03 9.38 12.28
C PHE A 136 -1.07 10.38 11.63
N LYS A 137 -0.85 11.50 12.26
CA LYS A 137 0.09 12.52 11.79
C LYS A 137 1.14 12.82 12.85
N LYS A 138 2.39 12.98 12.40
CA LYS A 138 3.51 13.34 13.26
C LYS A 138 3.69 14.85 13.20
N ASP A 139 3.73 15.50 14.37
CA ASP A 139 4.00 16.93 14.45
C ASP A 139 5.49 17.26 14.32
N SER A 140 5.82 18.56 14.35
CA SER A 140 7.20 19.06 14.24
C SER A 140 8.08 18.64 15.43
N GLU A 141 7.49 18.27 16.56
CA GLU A 141 8.20 17.82 17.77
C GLU A 141 8.38 16.29 17.79
N GLY A 142 7.79 15.61 16.81
CA GLY A 142 7.87 14.16 16.66
C GLY A 142 6.79 13.40 17.41
N CYS A 143 5.83 14.07 18.02
CA CYS A 143 4.67 13.46 18.65
C CYS A 143 3.66 12.99 17.59
N VAL A 144 3.08 11.83 17.80
CA VAL A 144 2.06 11.26 16.90
C VAL A 144 0.68 11.51 17.48
N ALA A 145 -0.20 12.11 16.68
CA ALA A 145 -1.58 12.36 17.06
C ALA A 145 -2.55 11.86 15.98
N ILE A 146 -3.74 11.43 16.40
CA ILE A 146 -4.84 11.12 15.48
C ILE A 146 -5.44 12.44 15.05
N GLN A 147 -5.50 12.69 13.75
CA GLN A 147 -6.17 13.84 13.17
C GLN A 147 -7.50 13.40 12.55
N PRO A 148 -8.57 14.21 12.74
CA PRO A 148 -9.82 13.96 12.04
C PRO A 148 -9.63 14.15 10.53
N MET A 149 -10.32 13.34 9.75
CA MET A 149 -10.29 13.43 8.26
C MET A 149 -10.93 14.74 7.74
N GLY A 150 -11.59 15.52 8.61
CA GLY A 150 -12.26 16.76 8.22
C GLY A 150 -13.34 16.52 7.17
N ASN A 151 -13.26 17.25 6.05
CA ASN A 151 -14.20 17.11 4.92
C ASN A 151 -13.68 16.15 3.83
N VAL A 152 -12.63 15.39 4.09
CA VAL A 152 -12.06 14.44 3.12
C VAL A 152 -12.84 13.14 3.19
N GLU A 153 -13.57 12.81 2.10
CA GLU A 153 -14.16 11.48 1.94
C GLU A 153 -13.18 10.59 1.18
N THR A 154 -12.92 9.40 1.72
CA THR A 154 -11.94 8.47 1.16
C THR A 154 -12.58 7.44 0.26
N TYR A 155 -13.83 7.07 0.50
CA TYR A 155 -14.53 6.04 -0.24
C TYR A 155 -14.76 6.45 -1.69
N GLY A 156 -14.19 5.69 -2.63
CA GLY A 156 -14.26 5.96 -4.06
C GLY A 156 -13.44 7.16 -4.53
N ALA A 157 -12.63 7.78 -3.67
CA ALA A 157 -11.73 8.85 -4.06
C ALA A 157 -10.63 8.33 -5.00
N SER A 158 -10.19 9.17 -5.95
CA SER A 158 -9.05 8.83 -6.80
C SER A 158 -7.76 8.75 -6.00
N PHE A 159 -6.82 7.91 -6.45
CA PHE A 159 -5.55 7.73 -5.74
C PHE A 159 -4.75 9.02 -5.66
N ASP A 160 -4.76 9.83 -6.71
CA ASP A 160 -4.09 11.14 -6.73
C ASP A 160 -4.66 12.08 -5.67
N SER A 161 -5.99 12.11 -5.55
CA SER A 161 -6.67 12.90 -4.52
C SER A 161 -6.29 12.44 -3.11
N LEU A 162 -6.23 11.13 -2.87
CA LEU A 162 -5.84 10.57 -1.58
C LEU A 162 -4.37 10.84 -1.26
N LEU A 163 -3.48 10.69 -2.25
CA LEU A 163 -2.06 10.97 -2.09
C LEU A 163 -1.82 12.44 -1.72
N ALA A 164 -2.56 13.36 -2.31
CA ALA A 164 -2.46 14.78 -2.00
C ALA A 164 -3.09 15.12 -0.64
N SER A 165 -4.33 14.65 -0.36
CA SER A 165 -5.10 15.11 0.78
C SER A 165 -4.80 14.39 2.08
N VAL A 166 -4.38 13.11 2.03
CA VAL A 166 -4.13 12.29 3.21
C VAL A 166 -2.65 12.06 3.45
N PHE A 167 -1.88 11.85 2.36
CA PHE A 167 -0.45 11.55 2.47
C PHE A 167 0.46 12.77 2.28
N ASP A 168 -0.12 13.98 2.14
CA ASP A 168 0.61 15.26 1.96
C ASP A 168 1.60 15.22 0.77
N LEU A 169 1.25 14.52 -0.31
CA LEU A 169 2.05 14.43 -1.53
C LEU A 169 1.52 15.40 -2.58
N ASP A 170 2.02 16.63 -2.56
CA ASP A 170 1.58 17.69 -3.50
C ASP A 170 1.97 17.42 -4.96
N VAL A 171 2.99 16.63 -5.19
CA VAL A 171 3.53 16.36 -6.53
C VAL A 171 3.76 14.87 -6.71
N LEU A 172 3.08 14.29 -7.72
CA LEU A 172 3.10 12.86 -8.03
C LEU A 172 4.09 12.48 -9.14
N ILE A 173 5.07 13.35 -9.41
CA ILE A 173 6.15 13.14 -10.36
C ILE A 173 7.45 12.89 -9.61
N SER A 174 8.29 11.98 -10.11
CA SER A 174 9.64 11.73 -9.56
C SER A 174 10.48 13.00 -9.56
N LYS A 175 11.34 13.17 -8.55
CA LYS A 175 12.11 14.41 -8.33
C LYS A 175 12.94 14.85 -9.54
N LYS A 176 13.60 13.92 -10.23
CA LYS A 176 14.46 14.25 -11.37
C LYS A 176 13.65 14.80 -12.55
N PRO A 177 12.63 14.08 -13.10
CA PRO A 177 11.78 14.62 -14.15
C PRO A 177 11.11 15.94 -13.77
N LEU A 178 10.67 16.11 -12.52
CA LEU A 178 10.09 17.35 -12.04
C LEU A 178 11.08 18.52 -12.08
N THR A 179 12.33 18.28 -11.68
CA THR A 179 13.37 19.30 -11.72
C THR A 179 13.69 19.72 -13.16
N GLU A 180 13.80 18.76 -14.07
CA GLU A 180 14.01 19.00 -15.50
C GLU A 180 12.81 19.74 -16.12
N LEU A 181 11.58 19.33 -15.80
CA LEU A 181 10.36 19.99 -16.24
C LEU A 181 10.33 21.48 -15.79
N ARG A 182 10.61 21.73 -14.53
CA ARG A 182 10.65 23.10 -13.98
C ARG A 182 11.76 23.95 -14.62
N ALA A 183 12.91 23.37 -14.92
CA ALA A 183 14.00 24.07 -15.58
C ALA A 183 13.64 24.45 -17.03
N GLY A 184 13.05 23.51 -17.80
CA GLY A 184 12.61 23.80 -19.17
C GLY A 184 11.47 24.81 -19.22
N LEU A 185 10.49 24.73 -18.29
CA LEU A 185 9.43 25.74 -18.23
C LEU A 185 9.97 27.14 -17.86
N ARG A 186 11.00 27.24 -17.01
CA ARG A 186 11.68 28.52 -16.77
C ARG A 186 12.37 29.05 -18.02
N ALA A 187 13.05 28.18 -18.77
CA ALA A 187 13.68 28.58 -20.03
C ALA A 187 12.67 29.15 -21.04
N TYR A 188 11.47 28.57 -21.08
CA TYR A 188 10.35 29.14 -21.85
C TYR A 188 9.90 30.50 -21.30
N ASP A 189 9.67 30.62 -19.99
CA ASP A 189 9.22 31.86 -19.35
C ASP A 189 10.27 32.99 -19.51
N GLU A 190 11.56 32.66 -19.61
CA GLU A 190 12.68 33.57 -19.84
C GLU A 190 12.94 33.86 -21.34
N GLY A 191 12.19 33.25 -22.25
CA GLY A 191 12.24 33.46 -23.69
C GLY A 191 13.38 32.73 -24.41
N PHE A 192 13.98 31.70 -23.79
CA PHE A 192 15.02 30.87 -24.44
C PHE A 192 14.42 29.77 -25.34
N MET A 193 13.13 29.53 -25.24
CA MET A 193 12.36 28.57 -26.07
C MET A 193 11.07 29.25 -26.51
N ASP A 194 10.66 29.01 -27.76
CA ASP A 194 9.35 29.45 -28.22
C ASP A 194 8.23 28.45 -27.87
N GLU A 195 6.97 28.79 -28.20
CA GLU A 195 5.81 27.96 -27.92
C GLU A 195 5.87 26.61 -28.61
N GLN A 196 6.36 26.55 -29.84
CA GLN A 196 6.42 25.33 -30.63
C GLN A 196 7.51 24.40 -30.08
N GLU A 197 8.70 24.93 -29.85
CA GLU A 197 9.85 24.20 -29.27
C GLU A 197 9.49 23.65 -27.88
N THR A 198 8.82 24.44 -27.07
CA THR A 198 8.37 24.02 -25.73
C THR A 198 7.33 22.91 -25.80
N LEU A 199 6.40 22.98 -26.76
CA LEU A 199 5.40 21.94 -26.94
C LEU A 199 6.04 20.61 -27.38
N GLU A 200 6.98 20.64 -28.35
CA GLU A 200 7.73 19.47 -28.79
C GLU A 200 8.56 18.86 -27.65
N TRP A 201 9.20 19.71 -26.86
CA TRP A 201 9.95 19.26 -25.70
C TRP A 201 9.04 18.60 -24.65
N LEU A 202 7.85 19.15 -24.38
CA LEU A 202 6.89 18.57 -23.46
C LEU A 202 6.36 17.21 -23.94
N GLU A 203 6.35 16.92 -25.25
CA GLU A 203 5.94 15.61 -25.79
C GLU A 203 6.88 14.48 -25.36
N SER A 204 8.10 14.79 -24.95
CA SER A 204 9.04 13.81 -24.40
C SER A 204 8.70 13.34 -22.98
N TYR A 205 7.76 14.02 -22.31
CA TYR A 205 7.29 13.66 -20.97
C TYR A 205 6.04 12.81 -21.02
N GLY A 206 5.90 11.92 -20.03
CA GLY A 206 4.64 11.21 -19.79
C GLY A 206 3.54 12.15 -19.31
N ASP A 207 2.28 11.66 -19.38
CA ASP A 207 1.13 12.42 -18.95
C ASP A 207 1.14 12.63 -17.43
N SER A 208 0.99 13.88 -17.01
CA SER A 208 0.78 14.33 -15.65
C SER A 208 -0.08 15.58 -15.66
N PHE A 209 -0.60 15.98 -14.51
CA PHE A 209 -1.39 17.20 -14.42
C PHE A 209 -0.60 18.42 -14.90
N GLU A 210 0.64 18.56 -14.44
CA GLU A 210 1.53 19.70 -14.76
C GLU A 210 1.85 19.74 -16.25
N VAL A 211 2.22 18.60 -16.84
CA VAL A 211 2.56 18.51 -18.27
C VAL A 211 1.33 18.80 -19.13
N ASN A 212 0.19 18.17 -18.84
CA ASN A 212 -1.04 18.33 -19.60
C ASN A 212 -1.60 19.75 -19.48
N PHE A 213 -1.52 20.36 -18.29
CA PHE A 213 -1.92 21.75 -18.10
C PHE A 213 -1.08 22.69 -18.99
N ARG A 214 0.23 22.55 -19.01
CA ARG A 214 1.14 23.37 -19.82
C ARG A 214 0.95 23.10 -21.34
N ARG A 215 0.82 21.84 -21.75
CA ARG A 215 0.51 21.51 -23.15
C ARG A 215 -0.78 22.19 -23.64
N ASN A 216 -1.84 22.14 -22.86
CA ASN A 216 -3.10 22.76 -23.22
C ASN A 216 -2.99 24.29 -23.29
N GLN A 217 -2.27 24.91 -22.34
CA GLN A 217 -2.03 26.35 -22.34
C GLN A 217 -1.29 26.80 -23.60
N LEU A 218 -0.23 26.09 -24.01
CA LEU A 218 0.54 26.39 -25.20
C LEU A 218 -0.27 26.17 -26.49
N LYS A 219 -1.03 25.09 -26.58
CA LYS A 219 -1.92 24.84 -27.73
C LYS A 219 -2.95 25.96 -27.91
N HIS A 220 -3.52 26.46 -26.83
CA HIS A 220 -4.43 27.62 -26.90
C HIS A 220 -3.74 28.88 -27.41
N LYS A 221 -2.54 29.19 -26.91
CA LYS A 221 -1.76 30.35 -27.39
C LYS A 221 -1.43 30.25 -28.87
N LEU A 222 -1.00 29.09 -29.35
CA LEU A 222 -0.70 28.87 -30.77
C LEU A 222 -1.95 29.00 -31.66
N SER A 223 -3.11 28.54 -31.16
CA SER A 223 -4.38 28.66 -31.89
C SER A 223 -4.89 30.10 -31.97
N ASP A 224 -4.65 30.92 -30.97
CA ASP A 224 -5.07 32.33 -30.93
C ASP A 224 -4.15 33.20 -31.80
N ASN A 225 -2.84 32.95 -31.80
CA ASN A 225 -1.88 33.64 -32.66
C ASN A 225 -2.14 33.31 -34.16
N GLY A 226 -2.63 32.15 -34.51
CA GLY A 226 -2.99 31.79 -35.89
C GLY A 226 -4.29 32.41 -36.42
N ARG A 227 -5.10 33.06 -35.57
CA ARG A 227 -6.33 33.74 -35.95
C ARG A 227 -6.18 35.25 -36.13
N GLY A 228 -5.00 35.78 -35.84
CA GLY A 228 -4.72 37.23 -35.95
C GLY A 228 -4.19 37.67 -37.31
N ASP A 229 -3.92 36.77 -38.25
CA ASP A 229 -3.34 37.05 -39.57
C ASP A 229 -4.32 36.83 -40.75
N GLU A 230 -5.64 36.86 -40.51
CA GLU A 230 -6.66 36.86 -41.58
C GLU A 230 -7.43 38.21 -41.65
#